data_241d2296727ab3b692f0f5a3e2ec90b3
#
_entry.id   241d2296727ab3b692f0f5a3e2ec90b3
#
_cell.length_a   1.000
_cell.length_b   1.000
_cell.length_c   1.000
_cell.angle_alpha   90.00
_cell.angle_beta   90.00
_cell.angle_gamma   90.00
#
_symmetry.space_group_name_H-M   'P 1'
#
loop_
_entity.id
_entity.type
_entity.pdbx_description
1 polymer ?
#
loop_
_entity_poly.entity_id
_entity_poly.type
_entity_poly.pdbx_seq_one_letter_code
_entity_poly.pdbx_strand_id
1 'polypeptide(L)'
;VGASAAADPRIGRAAAYLLDHTYRPGGQLCAWGGAGGASTADCLQGNLLAALLSVGYDDPRLDGGFEWMARTVIGEGIAPASDRQAPRRFYASSKSGPLFECAINDHLPCGWGGAKVMVALSLLPADRRTPLIDEAIRQGAEYLLSIDPATGGYPHPYAEKPSGNWWKFGFPVFYVADILQLVDGLVGLGYGDDSRLANARAMVRAKADADGRWPLEYHYNGKIWDGVEFGRKGQANKWVTIRALKALGGVSVCL
;
A
#
# COMPACT_ATOMS: atom_id res chain seq x y z
N VAL A 1 12.52 6.70 -8.88
CA VAL A 1 13.74 6.13 -9.43
C VAL A 1 14.83 7.18 -9.31
N GLY A 2 15.61 7.11 -8.23
CA GLY A 2 16.68 8.03 -7.93
C GLY A 2 16.25 9.41 -7.41
N ALA A 3 14.97 9.70 -7.27
CA ALA A 3 14.48 10.90 -6.61
C ALA A 3 14.61 10.72 -5.09
N SER A 4 15.27 11.65 -4.41
CA SER A 4 15.36 11.61 -2.95
C SER A 4 15.27 13.00 -2.35
N ALA A 5 14.74 13.06 -1.13
CA ALA A 5 14.66 14.31 -0.37
C ALA A 5 16.05 14.90 -0.03
N ALA A 6 17.05 14.04 0.10
CA ALA A 6 18.43 14.45 0.34
C ALA A 6 19.09 15.05 -0.90
N ALA A 7 18.78 14.52 -2.10
CA ALA A 7 19.37 14.98 -3.34
C ALA A 7 18.68 16.21 -3.95
N ASP A 8 17.37 16.38 -3.70
CA ASP A 8 16.60 17.50 -4.21
C ASP A 8 15.72 18.12 -3.13
N PRO A 9 16.05 19.35 -2.68
CA PRO A 9 15.31 20.03 -1.61
C PRO A 9 13.84 20.32 -1.97
N ARG A 10 13.46 20.28 -3.26
CA ARG A 10 12.06 20.42 -3.66
C ARG A 10 11.23 19.25 -3.21
N ILE A 11 11.81 18.03 -3.21
CA ILE A 11 11.15 16.81 -2.73
C ILE A 11 10.93 16.92 -1.21
N GLY A 12 11.94 17.35 -0.46
CA GLY A 12 11.81 17.58 0.99
C GLY A 12 10.71 18.59 1.32
N ARG A 13 10.65 19.71 0.59
CA ARG A 13 9.57 20.71 0.78
C ARG A 13 8.19 20.15 0.45
N ALA A 14 8.07 19.35 -0.61
CA ALA A 14 6.80 18.73 -0.98
C ALA A 14 6.35 17.70 0.07
N ALA A 15 7.28 16.91 0.61
CA ALA A 15 7.01 15.95 1.67
C ALA A 15 6.57 16.66 2.98
N ALA A 16 7.28 17.72 3.37
CA ALA A 16 6.91 18.56 4.52
C ALA A 16 5.50 19.15 4.34
N TYR A 17 5.24 19.77 3.18
CA TYR A 17 3.93 20.34 2.86
C TYR A 17 2.81 19.28 2.97
N LEU A 18 3.05 18.08 2.45
CA LEU A 18 2.09 16.98 2.53
C LEU A 18 1.78 16.66 4.00
N LEU A 19 2.79 16.45 4.83
CA LEU A 19 2.59 16.13 6.26
C LEU A 19 1.92 17.28 7.02
N ASP A 20 2.32 18.52 6.77
CA ASP A 20 1.75 19.70 7.44
C ASP A 20 0.24 19.85 7.18
N HIS A 21 -0.23 19.40 6.01
CA HIS A 21 -1.62 19.52 5.62
C HIS A 21 -2.45 18.26 5.91
N THR A 22 -1.81 17.08 5.97
CA THR A 22 -2.55 15.80 6.11
C THR A 22 -2.45 15.20 7.51
N TYR A 23 -1.31 15.37 8.21
CA TYR A 23 -1.06 14.72 9.50
C TYR A 23 -1.99 15.23 10.61
N ARG A 24 -2.43 14.31 11.45
CA ARG A 24 -3.21 14.57 12.67
C ARG A 24 -2.52 13.98 13.88
N PRO A 25 -2.72 14.56 15.10
CA PRO A 25 -2.01 14.15 16.32
C PRO A 25 -2.13 12.68 16.69
N GLY A 26 -3.11 11.95 16.14
CA GLY A 26 -3.25 10.50 16.32
C GLY A 26 -2.47 9.65 15.33
N GLY A 27 -1.69 10.25 14.43
CA GLY A 27 -0.92 9.53 13.41
C GLY A 27 -1.63 9.41 12.05
N GLN A 28 -2.89 9.83 11.94
CA GLN A 28 -3.63 9.75 10.68
C GLN A 28 -3.09 10.72 9.63
N LEU A 29 -3.04 10.27 8.37
CA LEU A 29 -2.84 11.09 7.20
C LEU A 29 -4.18 11.24 6.48
N CYS A 30 -4.79 12.42 6.61
CA CYS A 30 -6.17 12.66 6.17
C CYS A 30 -6.22 13.33 4.79
N ALA A 31 -7.12 12.87 3.93
CA ALA A 31 -7.30 13.42 2.58
C ALA A 31 -7.90 14.84 2.58
N TRP A 32 -8.69 15.19 3.60
CA TRP A 32 -9.41 16.47 3.69
C TRP A 32 -9.07 17.17 4.99
N GLY A 33 -8.93 18.47 4.95
CA GLY A 33 -8.54 19.31 6.09
C GLY A 33 -9.52 19.41 7.26
N GLY A 34 -10.51 18.53 7.36
CA GLY A 34 -11.49 18.53 8.45
C GLY A 34 -10.92 18.13 9.81
N ALA A 35 -11.36 18.78 10.88
CA ALA A 35 -10.90 18.58 12.25
C ALA A 35 -11.19 17.18 12.84
N GLY A 36 -11.85 16.28 12.11
CA GLY A 36 -12.40 15.04 12.63
C GLY A 36 -11.60 13.75 12.35
N GLY A 37 -10.53 13.78 11.58
CA GLY A 37 -9.81 12.56 11.20
C GLY A 37 -10.62 11.59 10.32
N ALA A 38 -11.80 11.98 9.91
CA ALA A 38 -12.82 11.12 9.29
C ALA A 38 -12.55 10.74 7.82
N SER A 39 -11.38 11.06 7.28
CA SER A 39 -11.05 10.83 5.88
C SER A 39 -9.78 10.01 5.66
N THR A 40 -9.37 9.24 6.66
CA THR A 40 -8.24 8.33 6.57
C THR A 40 -8.71 6.94 6.19
N ALA A 41 -8.03 6.32 5.24
CA ALA A 41 -8.24 4.92 4.88
C ALA A 41 -6.87 4.23 4.78
N ASP A 42 -6.81 2.93 5.03
CA ASP A 42 -5.58 2.14 4.99
C ASP A 42 -4.83 2.30 3.66
N CYS A 43 -5.56 2.30 2.55
CA CYS A 43 -4.98 2.51 1.23
C CYS A 43 -4.36 3.90 1.06
N LEU A 44 -4.92 4.95 1.65
CA LEU A 44 -4.33 6.30 1.66
C LEU A 44 -3.10 6.35 2.56
N GLN A 45 -3.25 5.90 3.81
CA GLN A 45 -2.18 5.87 4.81
C GLN A 45 -0.97 5.10 4.29
N GLY A 46 -1.18 3.87 3.80
CA GLY A 46 -0.12 3.04 3.24
C GLY A 46 0.56 3.69 2.04
N ASN A 47 -0.20 4.25 1.08
CA ASN A 47 0.39 4.94 -0.06
C ASN A 47 1.28 6.12 0.34
N LEU A 48 0.82 6.96 1.26
CA LEU A 48 1.55 8.16 1.66
C LEU A 48 2.82 7.81 2.44
N LEU A 49 2.73 6.89 3.40
CA LEU A 49 3.88 6.42 4.17
C LEU A 49 4.91 5.74 3.25
N ALA A 50 4.48 4.86 2.35
CA ALA A 50 5.36 4.23 1.38
C ALA A 50 6.06 5.25 0.47
N ALA A 51 5.34 6.26 -0.02
CA ALA A 51 5.89 7.30 -0.87
C ALA A 51 6.95 8.14 -0.12
N LEU A 52 6.67 8.55 1.12
CA LEU A 52 7.58 9.35 1.94
C LEU A 52 8.87 8.58 2.24
N LEU A 53 8.78 7.30 2.65
CA LEU A 53 9.97 6.47 2.84
C LEU A 53 10.74 6.24 1.54
N SER A 54 10.04 6.01 0.41
CA SER A 54 10.67 5.75 -0.89
C SER A 54 11.50 6.92 -1.40
N VAL A 55 11.18 8.16 -1.00
CA VAL A 55 12.00 9.33 -1.33
C VAL A 55 13.04 9.66 -0.26
N GLY A 56 13.19 8.80 0.75
CA GLY A 56 14.13 9.00 1.86
C GLY A 56 13.80 10.20 2.73
N TYR A 57 12.51 10.55 2.84
CA TYR A 57 12.08 11.61 3.74
C TYR A 57 11.97 11.07 5.16
N ASP A 58 12.70 11.70 6.08
CA ASP A 58 12.71 11.34 7.50
C ASP A 58 12.07 12.44 8.32
N ASP A 59 11.04 12.06 9.10
CA ASP A 59 10.27 12.97 9.95
C ASP A 59 9.65 12.14 11.09
N PRO A 60 9.73 12.59 12.36
CA PRO A 60 9.17 11.86 13.50
C PRO A 60 7.68 11.54 13.40
N ARG A 61 6.92 12.31 12.61
CA ARG A 61 5.50 12.05 12.36
C ARG A 61 5.24 10.74 11.63
N LEU A 62 6.23 10.22 10.92
CA LEU A 62 6.11 8.93 10.22
C LEU A 62 5.93 7.78 11.22
N ASP A 63 6.63 7.80 12.35
CA ASP A 63 6.47 6.77 13.39
C ASP A 63 5.05 6.73 13.92
N GLY A 64 4.46 7.91 14.22
CA GLY A 64 3.05 8.01 14.58
C GLY A 64 2.10 7.48 13.49
N GLY A 65 2.45 7.73 12.23
CA GLY A 65 1.69 7.22 11.08
C GLY A 65 1.72 5.69 10.97
N PHE A 66 2.86 5.07 11.18
CA PHE A 66 3.01 3.61 11.20
C PHE A 66 2.35 2.98 12.42
N GLU A 67 2.47 3.60 13.59
CA GLU A 67 1.79 3.14 14.80
C GLU A 67 0.26 3.15 14.63
N TRP A 68 -0.29 4.26 14.11
CA TRP A 68 -1.72 4.34 13.83
C TRP A 68 -2.18 3.24 12.87
N MET A 69 -1.44 3.04 11.78
CA MET A 69 -1.75 2.02 10.79
C MET A 69 -1.70 0.60 11.40
N ALA A 70 -0.71 0.31 12.24
CA ALA A 70 -0.60 -0.96 12.94
C ALA A 70 -1.79 -1.18 13.89
N ARG A 71 -2.16 -0.17 14.70
CA ARG A 71 -3.35 -0.24 15.57
C ARG A 71 -4.62 -0.49 14.78
N THR A 72 -4.77 0.11 13.62
CA THR A 72 -5.93 -0.11 12.75
C THR A 72 -5.99 -1.56 12.30
N VAL A 73 -4.86 -2.14 11.86
CA VAL A 73 -4.82 -3.54 11.40
C VAL A 73 -5.20 -4.52 12.50
N ILE A 74 -4.69 -4.35 13.72
CA ILE A 74 -4.98 -5.26 14.83
C ILE A 74 -6.26 -4.90 15.60
N GLY A 75 -6.85 -3.74 15.37
CA GLY A 75 -8.02 -3.25 16.07
C GLY A 75 -7.73 -2.73 17.50
N GLU A 76 -6.46 -2.54 17.87
CA GLU A 76 -6.09 -2.08 19.20
C GLU A 76 -6.27 -0.58 19.37
N GLY A 77 -7.08 -0.19 20.35
CA GLY A 77 -7.32 1.23 20.66
C GLY A 77 -8.03 2.02 19.56
N ILE A 78 -8.61 1.34 18.58
CA ILE A 78 -9.44 1.93 17.55
C ILE A 78 -10.90 1.72 17.90
N ALA A 79 -11.58 2.80 18.23
CA ALA A 79 -13.00 2.75 18.52
C ALA A 79 -13.82 2.79 17.22
N PRO A 80 -15.00 2.13 17.17
CA PRO A 80 -15.93 2.25 16.05
C PRO A 80 -16.28 3.72 15.80
N ALA A 81 -16.53 4.09 14.55
CA ALA A 81 -16.93 5.45 14.18
C ALA A 81 -18.23 5.92 14.86
N SER A 82 -19.07 4.98 15.33
CA SER A 82 -20.27 5.22 16.11
C SER A 82 -19.99 5.64 17.55
N ASP A 83 -18.83 5.31 18.12
CA ASP A 83 -18.45 5.69 19.47
C ASP A 83 -17.97 7.14 19.55
N ARG A 84 -18.89 8.04 19.83
CA ARG A 84 -18.63 9.48 19.98
C ARG A 84 -17.92 9.85 21.26
N GLN A 85 -17.81 8.93 22.21
CA GLN A 85 -17.13 9.15 23.50
C GLN A 85 -15.66 8.80 23.42
N ALA A 86 -15.21 8.06 22.40
CA ALA A 86 -13.81 7.70 22.24
C ALA A 86 -12.92 8.93 22.05
N PRO A 87 -11.70 8.92 22.65
CA PRO A 87 -10.70 9.94 22.39
C PRO A 87 -10.44 10.03 20.88
N ARG A 88 -10.30 11.25 20.34
CA ARG A 88 -10.14 11.49 18.89
C ARG A 88 -9.01 10.67 18.22
N ARG A 89 -7.92 10.42 18.94
CA ARG A 89 -6.79 9.60 18.45
C ARG A 89 -7.17 8.14 18.19
N PHE A 90 -8.20 7.64 18.87
CA PHE A 90 -8.74 6.29 18.73
C PHE A 90 -10.08 6.25 17.99
N TYR A 91 -10.50 7.38 17.48
CA TYR A 91 -11.64 7.40 16.59
C TYR A 91 -11.27 6.52 15.39
N ALA A 92 -11.97 5.42 15.20
CA ALA A 92 -11.87 4.71 13.95
C ALA A 92 -12.10 5.77 12.88
N SER A 93 -11.15 5.94 11.98
CA SER A 93 -11.49 6.71 10.83
C SER A 93 -12.77 6.08 10.32
N SER A 94 -13.74 6.87 9.92
CA SER A 94 -14.99 6.34 9.35
C SER A 94 -14.77 5.41 8.16
N LYS A 95 -13.50 5.05 7.89
CA LYS A 95 -13.07 4.36 6.67
C LYS A 95 -12.15 3.16 6.89
N SER A 96 -11.56 2.99 8.05
CA SER A 96 -10.66 1.86 8.32
C SER A 96 -10.94 1.20 9.67
N GLY A 97 -10.73 -0.08 9.76
CA GLY A 97 -10.89 -0.89 10.96
C GLY A 97 -10.01 -2.14 10.94
N PRO A 98 -10.21 -3.09 11.87
CA PRO A 98 -9.38 -4.29 11.99
C PRO A 98 -9.28 -5.08 10.68
N LEU A 99 -8.11 -5.66 10.44
CA LEU A 99 -7.82 -6.47 9.26
C LEU A 99 -8.22 -5.79 7.93
N PHE A 100 -7.89 -4.48 7.82
CA PHE A 100 -8.16 -3.69 6.62
C PHE A 100 -9.66 -3.46 6.34
N GLU A 101 -10.51 -3.54 7.36
CA GLU A 101 -11.91 -3.16 7.25
C GLU A 101 -12.03 -1.77 6.63
N CYS A 102 -12.96 -1.59 5.70
CA CYS A 102 -13.12 -0.33 5.00
C CYS A 102 -14.60 0.04 4.84
N ALA A 103 -14.98 1.21 5.32
CA ALA A 103 -16.36 1.70 5.20
C ALA A 103 -16.82 1.83 3.74
N ILE A 104 -15.90 2.09 2.80
CA ILE A 104 -16.25 2.12 1.36
C ILE A 104 -16.44 0.70 0.80
N ASN A 105 -15.91 -0.31 1.49
CA ASN A 105 -16.08 -1.73 1.17
C ASN A 105 -17.18 -2.36 2.04
N ASP A 106 -18.14 -1.58 2.48
CA ASP A 106 -19.26 -2.00 3.36
C ASP A 106 -18.77 -2.66 4.66
N HIS A 107 -17.74 -2.08 5.27
CA HIS A 107 -17.08 -2.61 6.47
C HIS A 107 -16.51 -4.03 6.33
N LEU A 108 -16.32 -4.50 5.10
CA LEU A 108 -15.59 -5.74 4.82
C LEU A 108 -14.09 -5.48 4.72
N PRO A 109 -13.24 -6.46 5.05
CA PRO A 109 -11.80 -6.36 4.86
C PRO A 109 -11.44 -6.10 3.39
N CYS A 110 -10.59 -5.11 3.14
CA CYS A 110 -10.25 -4.64 1.81
C CYS A 110 -8.86 -5.12 1.37
N GLY A 111 -8.78 -6.00 0.36
CA GLY A 111 -7.51 -6.45 -0.18
C GLY A 111 -6.66 -5.32 -0.78
N TRP A 112 -7.28 -4.24 -1.30
CA TRP A 112 -6.55 -3.05 -1.76
C TRP A 112 -5.87 -2.31 -0.61
N GLY A 113 -6.62 -2.08 0.48
CA GLY A 113 -6.08 -1.48 1.69
C GLY A 113 -4.93 -2.29 2.23
N GLY A 114 -5.13 -3.61 2.36
CA GLY A 114 -4.11 -4.55 2.81
C GLY A 114 -2.84 -4.50 1.97
N ALA A 115 -2.94 -4.54 0.64
CA ALA A 115 -1.77 -4.46 -0.23
C ALA A 115 -0.96 -3.17 -0.01
N LYS A 116 -1.63 -2.02 0.16
CA LYS A 116 -0.96 -0.73 0.40
C LYS A 116 -0.30 -0.66 1.77
N VAL A 117 -0.95 -1.18 2.80
CA VAL A 117 -0.40 -1.28 4.16
C VAL A 117 0.84 -2.17 4.17
N MET A 118 0.76 -3.37 3.59
CA MET A 118 1.91 -4.29 3.59
C MET A 118 3.10 -3.75 2.81
N VAL A 119 2.88 -3.04 1.70
CA VAL A 119 3.97 -2.31 1.00
C VAL A 119 4.60 -1.25 1.89
N ALA A 120 3.82 -0.45 2.61
CA ALA A 120 4.37 0.56 3.51
C ALA A 120 5.19 -0.07 4.64
N LEU A 121 4.64 -1.11 5.28
CA LEU A 121 5.32 -1.83 6.35
C LEU A 121 6.60 -2.52 5.89
N SER A 122 6.65 -3.01 4.62
CA SER A 122 7.85 -3.63 4.05
C SER A 122 8.99 -2.64 3.85
N LEU A 123 8.67 -1.37 3.67
CA LEU A 123 9.66 -0.30 3.50
C LEU A 123 10.17 0.27 4.84
N LEU A 124 9.45 0.02 5.94
CA LEU A 124 9.89 0.47 7.26
C LEU A 124 11.10 -0.35 7.72
N PRO A 125 12.24 0.29 8.04
CA PRO A 125 13.42 -0.40 8.53
C PRO A 125 13.10 -1.25 9.77
N ALA A 126 13.76 -2.41 9.89
CA ALA A 126 13.47 -3.36 10.95
C ALA A 126 13.72 -2.79 12.36
N ASP A 127 14.73 -1.94 12.51
CA ASP A 127 15.07 -1.25 13.76
C ASP A 127 14.07 -0.18 14.18
N ARG A 128 13.17 0.25 13.28
CA ARG A 128 12.04 1.16 13.59
C ARG A 128 10.74 0.41 13.86
N ARG A 129 10.71 -0.91 13.73
CA ARG A 129 9.50 -1.71 13.99
C ARG A 129 9.35 -1.93 15.50
N THR A 130 8.17 -1.60 16.00
CA THR A 130 7.77 -1.91 17.39
C THR A 130 7.07 -3.27 17.44
N PRO A 131 6.93 -3.91 18.62
CA PRO A 131 6.14 -5.13 18.76
C PRO A 131 4.70 -5.01 18.22
N LEU A 132 4.11 -3.83 18.32
CA LEU A 132 2.79 -3.52 17.75
C LEU A 132 2.80 -3.63 16.22
N ILE A 133 3.83 -3.07 15.58
CA ILE A 133 4.00 -3.11 14.13
C ILE A 133 4.26 -4.54 13.66
N ASP A 134 5.09 -5.30 14.36
CA ASP A 134 5.37 -6.70 14.02
C ASP A 134 4.10 -7.57 14.15
N GLU A 135 3.27 -7.33 15.15
CA GLU A 135 1.98 -8.02 15.29
C GLU A 135 1.01 -7.64 14.15
N ALA A 136 0.97 -6.37 13.77
CA ALA A 136 0.16 -5.94 12.62
C ALA A 136 0.64 -6.59 11.29
N ILE A 137 1.95 -6.70 11.10
CA ILE A 137 2.54 -7.42 9.96
C ILE A 137 2.06 -8.87 9.97
N ARG A 138 2.17 -9.55 11.11
CA ARG A 138 1.78 -10.96 11.26
C ARG A 138 0.29 -11.16 10.98
N GLN A 139 -0.59 -10.40 11.63
CA GLN A 139 -2.04 -10.53 11.44
C GLN A 139 -2.46 -10.16 10.03
N GLY A 140 -1.92 -9.07 9.48
CA GLY A 140 -2.21 -8.62 8.13
C GLY A 140 -1.77 -9.64 7.07
N ALA A 141 -0.58 -10.22 7.23
CA ALA A 141 -0.09 -11.27 6.33
C ALA A 141 -0.96 -12.53 6.40
N GLU A 142 -1.30 -13.00 7.63
CA GLU A 142 -2.15 -14.17 7.80
C GLU A 142 -3.53 -13.99 7.16
N TYR A 143 -4.14 -12.82 7.33
CA TYR A 143 -5.41 -12.51 6.67
C TYR A 143 -5.27 -12.52 5.14
N LEU A 144 -4.29 -11.80 4.61
CA LEU A 144 -4.13 -11.68 3.14
C LEU A 144 -3.75 -13.01 2.49
N LEU A 145 -3.05 -13.87 3.20
CA LEU A 145 -2.67 -15.21 2.76
C LEU A 145 -3.75 -16.27 3.04
N SER A 146 -4.77 -15.97 3.84
CA SER A 146 -5.92 -16.88 4.02
C SER A 146 -6.77 -17.01 2.76
N ILE A 147 -6.59 -16.10 1.81
CA ILE A 147 -7.23 -16.11 0.49
C ILE A 147 -6.10 -16.19 -0.53
N ASP A 148 -6.18 -17.09 -1.51
CA ASP A 148 -5.18 -17.16 -2.57
C ASP A 148 -5.15 -15.84 -3.35
N PRO A 149 -4.04 -15.05 -3.28
CA PRO A 149 -3.96 -13.76 -3.95
C PRO A 149 -4.15 -13.84 -5.48
N ALA A 150 -3.84 -15.00 -6.08
CA ALA A 150 -4.06 -15.21 -7.52
C ALA A 150 -5.53 -15.19 -7.91
N THR A 151 -6.42 -15.55 -7.00
CA THR A 151 -7.87 -15.49 -7.24
C THR A 151 -8.43 -14.07 -7.07
N GLY A 152 -7.76 -13.23 -6.29
CA GLY A 152 -8.26 -11.91 -5.91
C GLY A 152 -9.57 -11.95 -5.11
N GLY A 153 -9.91 -13.09 -4.49
CA GLY A 153 -11.18 -13.40 -3.84
C GLY A 153 -11.43 -12.64 -2.52
N TYR A 154 -10.82 -11.47 -2.35
CA TYR A 154 -11.05 -10.63 -1.17
C TYR A 154 -12.47 -10.09 -1.16
N PRO A 155 -13.09 -9.98 0.03
CA PRO A 155 -14.48 -9.55 0.15
C PRO A 155 -14.78 -8.23 -0.57
N HIS A 156 -15.88 -8.19 -1.30
CA HIS A 156 -16.34 -7.01 -2.00
C HIS A 156 -17.89 -7.02 -2.09
N PRO A 157 -18.59 -5.98 -1.61
CA PRO A 157 -20.05 -5.99 -1.50
C PRO A 157 -20.79 -5.78 -2.82
N TYR A 158 -20.11 -5.23 -3.84
CA TYR A 158 -20.75 -4.75 -5.06
C TYR A 158 -20.47 -5.61 -6.29
N ALA A 159 -19.69 -6.69 -6.16
CA ALA A 159 -19.35 -7.54 -7.27
C ALA A 159 -19.03 -8.97 -6.82
N GLU A 160 -19.51 -9.95 -7.57
CA GLU A 160 -19.15 -11.36 -7.37
C GLU A 160 -17.70 -11.65 -7.77
N LYS A 161 -17.07 -10.72 -8.50
CA LYS A 161 -15.70 -10.86 -9.01
C LYS A 161 -14.85 -9.68 -8.57
N PRO A 162 -13.57 -9.92 -8.25
CA PRO A 162 -12.66 -8.85 -7.91
C PRO A 162 -12.45 -7.88 -9.09
N SER A 163 -11.97 -6.69 -8.80
CA SER A 163 -11.66 -5.69 -9.82
C SER A 163 -10.73 -6.26 -10.88
N GLY A 164 -11.07 -6.12 -12.17
CA GLY A 164 -10.23 -6.58 -13.27
C GLY A 164 -8.84 -5.92 -13.34
N ASN A 165 -8.59 -4.90 -12.53
CA ASN A 165 -7.27 -4.29 -12.40
C ASN A 165 -6.36 -5.07 -11.44
N TRP A 166 -6.89 -5.95 -10.58
CA TRP A 166 -6.10 -6.76 -9.66
C TRP A 166 -5.02 -7.56 -10.37
N TRP A 167 -5.32 -8.11 -11.52
CA TRP A 167 -4.41 -8.92 -12.32
C TRP A 167 -3.63 -8.16 -13.39
N LYS A 168 -3.85 -6.85 -13.57
CA LYS A 168 -3.18 -6.02 -14.57
C LYS A 168 -1.95 -5.35 -13.99
N PHE A 169 -0.82 -5.53 -14.66
CA PHE A 169 0.43 -4.91 -14.24
C PHE A 169 0.56 -3.53 -14.86
N GLY A 170 0.50 -2.52 -14.02
CA GLY A 170 0.49 -1.12 -14.43
C GLY A 170 1.68 -0.32 -13.94
N PHE A 171 1.89 0.83 -14.57
CA PHE A 171 2.79 1.87 -14.10
C PHE A 171 2.42 3.24 -14.70
N PRO A 172 2.40 4.32 -13.91
CA PRO A 172 2.35 4.29 -12.43
C PRO A 172 1.03 3.74 -11.93
N VAL A 173 1.02 3.18 -10.71
CA VAL A 173 -0.18 2.53 -10.15
C VAL A 173 -1.01 3.46 -9.27
N PHE A 174 -0.42 4.55 -8.79
CA PHE A 174 -1.09 5.53 -7.93
C PHE A 174 -1.94 4.89 -6.83
N TYR A 175 -3.24 5.17 -6.88
CA TYR A 175 -4.21 4.71 -5.90
C TYR A 175 -4.64 3.25 -6.13
N VAL A 176 -4.58 2.76 -7.36
CA VAL A 176 -4.98 1.38 -7.68
C VAL A 176 -4.02 0.38 -7.02
N ALA A 177 -4.58 -0.70 -6.47
CA ALA A 177 -3.80 -1.85 -6.03
C ALA A 177 -3.86 -2.96 -7.07
N ASP A 178 -2.76 -3.66 -7.22
CA ASP A 178 -2.63 -4.85 -8.04
C ASP A 178 -1.91 -5.97 -7.28
N ILE A 179 -1.97 -7.18 -7.80
CA ILE A 179 -1.33 -8.35 -7.19
C ILE A 179 0.18 -8.17 -7.04
N LEU A 180 0.86 -7.40 -7.93
CA LEU A 180 2.29 -7.14 -7.78
C LEU A 180 2.61 -6.38 -6.50
N GLN A 181 1.77 -5.42 -6.11
CA GLN A 181 1.96 -4.68 -4.85
C GLN A 181 1.80 -5.60 -3.64
N LEU A 182 0.78 -6.47 -3.66
CA LEU A 182 0.59 -7.39 -2.55
C LEU A 182 1.77 -8.35 -2.42
N VAL A 183 2.19 -8.97 -3.53
CA VAL A 183 3.32 -9.91 -3.51
C VAL A 183 4.63 -9.20 -3.14
N ASP A 184 4.91 -8.00 -3.68
CA ASP A 184 6.10 -7.19 -3.32
C ASP A 184 6.12 -6.87 -1.82
N GLY A 185 5.01 -6.42 -1.26
CA GLY A 185 4.89 -6.13 0.18
C GLY A 185 5.14 -7.37 1.05
N LEU A 186 4.51 -8.50 0.72
CA LEU A 186 4.67 -9.74 1.49
C LEU A 186 6.08 -10.32 1.36
N VAL A 187 6.67 -10.30 0.17
CA VAL A 187 8.08 -10.71 -0.05
C VAL A 187 9.03 -9.83 0.74
N GLY A 188 8.84 -8.52 0.73
CA GLY A 188 9.64 -7.57 1.50
C GLY A 188 9.51 -7.72 3.02
N LEU A 189 8.44 -8.36 3.48
CA LEU A 189 8.20 -8.69 4.90
C LEU A 189 8.66 -10.10 5.29
N GLY A 190 9.28 -10.86 4.37
CA GLY A 190 9.83 -12.18 4.64
C GLY A 190 8.88 -13.35 4.33
N TYR A 191 7.71 -13.11 3.75
CA TYR A 191 6.76 -14.17 3.36
C TYR A 191 7.02 -14.73 1.94
N GLY A 192 8.18 -14.42 1.33
CA GLY A 192 8.48 -14.81 -0.05
C GLY A 192 8.44 -16.33 -0.31
N ASP A 193 8.76 -17.13 0.68
CA ASP A 193 8.77 -18.59 0.59
C ASP A 193 7.48 -19.26 1.12
N ASP A 194 6.49 -18.46 1.53
CA ASP A 194 5.20 -19.00 1.96
C ASP A 194 4.49 -19.66 0.78
N SER A 195 4.12 -20.92 0.96
CA SER A 195 3.47 -21.73 -0.09
C SER A 195 2.16 -21.13 -0.59
N ARG A 196 1.47 -20.35 0.23
CA ARG A 196 0.24 -19.63 -0.13
C ARG A 196 0.45 -18.54 -1.19
N LEU A 197 1.69 -18.08 -1.41
CA LEU A 197 2.05 -17.16 -2.49
C LEU A 197 2.42 -17.87 -3.81
N ALA A 198 2.48 -19.18 -3.84
CA ALA A 198 2.98 -19.94 -5.00
C ALA A 198 2.20 -19.62 -6.28
N ASN A 199 0.87 -19.61 -6.23
CA ASN A 199 0.02 -19.31 -7.39
C ASN A 199 0.18 -17.86 -7.87
N ALA A 200 0.23 -16.90 -6.94
CA ALA A 200 0.45 -15.50 -7.27
C ALA A 200 1.82 -15.29 -7.94
N ARG A 201 2.87 -15.90 -7.40
CA ARG A 201 4.22 -15.83 -7.98
C ARG A 201 4.30 -16.54 -9.34
N ALA A 202 3.61 -17.68 -9.50
CA ALA A 202 3.51 -18.36 -10.79
C ALA A 202 2.82 -17.48 -11.84
N MET A 203 1.72 -16.82 -11.46
CA MET A 203 1.03 -15.85 -12.33
C MET A 203 1.94 -14.70 -12.74
N VAL A 204 2.72 -14.14 -11.81
CA VAL A 204 3.67 -13.08 -12.14
C VAL A 204 4.69 -13.58 -13.15
N ARG A 205 5.30 -14.75 -12.93
CA ARG A 205 6.27 -15.35 -13.87
C ARG A 205 5.67 -15.60 -15.26
N ALA A 206 4.45 -16.12 -15.32
CA ALA A 206 3.79 -16.47 -16.56
C ALA A 206 3.50 -15.27 -17.49
N LYS A 207 3.56 -14.07 -17.00
CA LYS A 207 3.38 -12.84 -17.80
C LYS A 207 4.67 -12.27 -18.39
N ALA A 208 5.81 -12.84 -18.07
CA ALA A 208 7.07 -12.44 -18.69
C ALA A 208 7.11 -12.86 -20.16
N ASP A 209 7.68 -12.02 -21.01
CA ASP A 209 8.03 -12.39 -22.38
C ASP A 209 9.30 -13.30 -22.42
N ALA A 210 9.71 -13.72 -23.61
CA ALA A 210 10.87 -14.58 -23.80
C ALA A 210 12.20 -13.96 -23.33
N ASP A 211 12.25 -12.63 -23.22
CA ASP A 211 13.41 -11.87 -22.74
C ASP A 211 13.32 -11.58 -21.22
N GLY A 212 12.35 -12.14 -20.52
CA GLY A 212 12.14 -11.90 -19.09
C GLY A 212 11.65 -10.48 -18.77
N ARG A 213 10.85 -9.88 -19.66
CA ARG A 213 10.27 -8.55 -19.47
C ARG A 213 8.76 -8.64 -19.37
N TRP A 214 8.14 -7.73 -18.62
CA TRP A 214 6.69 -7.70 -18.41
C TRP A 214 6.03 -6.56 -19.18
N PRO A 215 4.82 -6.79 -19.75
CA PRO A 215 4.08 -5.78 -20.49
C PRO A 215 3.43 -4.76 -19.56
N LEU A 216 3.27 -3.54 -20.07
CA LEU A 216 2.41 -2.54 -19.46
C LEU A 216 0.95 -2.85 -19.80
N GLU A 217 0.18 -3.32 -18.85
CA GLU A 217 -1.23 -3.70 -19.10
C GLU A 217 -2.20 -2.54 -18.81
N TYR A 218 -1.75 -1.55 -18.00
CA TYR A 218 -2.58 -0.44 -17.61
C TYR A 218 -1.74 0.77 -17.16
N HIS A 219 -2.22 2.00 -17.43
CA HIS A 219 -1.59 3.24 -17.00
C HIS A 219 -2.62 4.38 -16.89
N TYR A 220 -2.26 5.42 -16.16
CA TYR A 220 -3.06 6.65 -15.99
C TYR A 220 -2.46 7.88 -16.69
N ASN A 221 -1.52 7.73 -17.62
CA ASN A 221 -0.72 8.81 -18.19
C ASN A 221 -1.53 10.05 -18.57
N GLY A 222 -2.43 9.94 -19.54
CA GLY A 222 -3.15 11.06 -20.12
C GLY A 222 -4.16 11.76 -19.20
N LYS A 223 -4.25 11.34 -17.91
CA LYS A 223 -5.17 11.93 -16.95
C LYS A 223 -4.49 12.75 -15.86
N ILE A 224 -3.17 12.61 -15.68
CA ILE A 224 -2.45 13.18 -14.55
C ILE A 224 -1.29 14.07 -14.98
N TRP A 225 -0.54 13.66 -16.01
CA TRP A 225 0.59 14.43 -16.49
C TRP A 225 0.56 14.54 -18.02
N ASP A 226 0.34 15.74 -18.53
CA ASP A 226 0.50 16.05 -19.95
C ASP A 226 1.97 15.87 -20.36
N GLY A 227 2.18 15.20 -21.50
CA GLY A 227 3.50 15.04 -22.08
C GLY A 227 4.43 14.04 -21.41
N VAL A 228 3.98 13.31 -20.37
CA VAL A 228 4.76 12.24 -19.75
C VAL A 228 4.27 10.89 -20.22
N GLU A 229 5.13 10.14 -20.91
CA GLU A 229 4.84 8.79 -21.36
C GLU A 229 5.65 7.76 -20.57
N PHE A 230 4.97 6.76 -20.01
CA PHE A 230 5.60 5.62 -19.32
C PHE A 230 5.67 4.36 -20.18
N GLY A 231 5.34 4.45 -21.46
CA GLY A 231 5.35 3.37 -22.43
C GLY A 231 3.97 3.06 -23.00
N ARG A 232 3.93 2.17 -23.99
CA ARG A 232 2.70 1.77 -24.69
C ARG A 232 2.08 0.53 -24.06
N LYS A 233 0.76 0.56 -23.89
CA LYS A 233 0.00 -0.58 -23.37
C LYS A 233 0.20 -1.81 -24.25
N GLY A 234 0.39 -2.97 -23.65
CA GLY A 234 0.64 -4.25 -24.31
C GLY A 234 2.09 -4.50 -24.69
N GLN A 235 2.99 -3.53 -24.51
CA GLN A 235 4.42 -3.69 -24.80
C GLN A 235 5.24 -3.91 -23.54
N ALA A 236 6.38 -4.60 -23.68
CA ALA A 236 7.35 -4.75 -22.62
C ALA A 236 7.75 -3.39 -22.02
N ASN A 237 7.77 -3.31 -20.70
CA ASN A 237 7.91 -2.06 -19.99
C ASN A 237 8.91 -2.17 -18.84
N LYS A 238 9.94 -1.33 -18.83
CA LYS A 238 10.99 -1.36 -17.82
C LYS A 238 10.48 -1.18 -16.38
N TRP A 239 9.48 -0.33 -16.20
CA TRP A 239 8.93 -0.03 -14.87
C TRP A 239 8.13 -1.21 -14.32
N VAL A 240 7.32 -1.84 -15.18
CA VAL A 240 6.57 -3.05 -14.82
C VAL A 240 7.53 -4.21 -14.58
N THR A 241 8.57 -4.34 -15.41
CA THR A 241 9.62 -5.36 -15.24
C THR A 241 10.32 -5.22 -13.89
N ILE A 242 10.73 -4.01 -13.48
CA ILE A 242 11.33 -3.77 -12.17
C ILE A 242 10.37 -4.18 -11.05
N ARG A 243 9.10 -3.80 -11.12
CA ARG A 243 8.09 -4.18 -10.13
C ARG A 243 7.91 -5.70 -10.04
N ALA A 244 7.84 -6.38 -11.18
CA ALA A 244 7.68 -7.83 -11.22
C ALA A 244 8.91 -8.57 -10.66
N LEU A 245 10.11 -8.11 -10.99
CA LEU A 245 11.35 -8.66 -10.45
C LEU A 245 11.45 -8.48 -8.92
N LYS A 246 11.05 -7.32 -8.38
CA LYS A 246 10.95 -7.10 -6.93
C LYS A 246 9.97 -8.09 -6.29
N ALA A 247 8.76 -8.19 -6.81
CA ALA A 247 7.74 -9.12 -6.33
C ALA A 247 8.19 -10.60 -6.38
N LEU A 248 9.10 -10.95 -7.27
CA LEU A 248 9.70 -12.28 -7.35
C LEU A 248 10.92 -12.47 -6.45
N GLY A 249 11.37 -11.43 -5.73
CA GLY A 249 12.57 -11.47 -4.90
C GLY A 249 13.88 -11.42 -5.69
N GLY A 250 13.82 -11.09 -6.98
CA GLY A 250 14.99 -11.11 -7.88
C GLY A 250 15.86 -9.85 -7.84
N VAL A 251 15.41 -8.76 -7.20
CA VAL A 251 16.15 -7.49 -7.13
C VAL A 251 15.89 -6.81 -5.79
N SER A 252 16.93 -6.60 -5.00
CA SER A 252 16.93 -5.60 -3.94
C SER A 252 17.17 -4.24 -4.61
N VAL A 253 16.11 -3.52 -4.96
CA VAL A 253 16.26 -2.14 -5.44
C VAL A 253 16.11 -1.23 -4.24
N CYS A 254 17.20 -0.65 -3.76
CA CYS A 254 17.12 0.60 -3.02
C CYS A 254 16.48 1.64 -3.95
N LEU A 255 15.26 2.01 -3.66
CA LEU A 255 14.55 3.09 -4.35
C LEU A 255 15.06 4.45 -3.85
#